data_1c9b5a5279d39a33e51c576b1db62c36
#
_entry.id   1c9b5a5279d39a33e51c576b1db62c36
#
_cell.length_a   1.000
_cell.length_b   1.000
_cell.length_c   1.000
_cell.angle_alpha   90.00
_cell.angle_beta   90.00
_cell.angle_gamma   90.00
#
_symmetry.space_group_name_H-M   'P 1'
#
loop_
_entity.id
_entity.type
_entity.pdbx_description
1 polymer ?
#
loop_
_entity_poly.entity_id
_entity_poly.type
_entity_poly.pdbx_seq_one_letter_code
_entity_poly.pdbx_strand_id
1 'polypeptide(L)'
;MAKFVCTVCGYVYEGEAAPEVCPVCKAPASKFKEMDTTMAWAAEHEVGIASDVPEDIKADLRANFEGECSEVGMYLAMARVAHREGYPEIGLYWEKAAYEEAEHAAKFAELLGEVVTDSTRKTWKCV
;
A
#
# COMPACT_ATOMS: atom_id res chain seq x y z
N MET A 1 15.60 -16.97 13.47
CA MET A 1 14.89 -16.68 14.74
C MET A 1 13.52 -16.14 14.40
N ALA A 2 12.50 -16.61 15.10
CA ALA A 2 11.13 -16.13 14.91
C ALA A 2 10.92 -14.80 15.66
N LYS A 3 9.95 -14.01 15.21
CA LYS A 3 9.50 -12.81 15.92
C LYS A 3 8.15 -13.08 16.55
N PHE A 4 8.00 -12.68 17.79
CA PHE A 4 6.77 -12.83 18.57
C PHE A 4 6.28 -11.46 19.02
N VAL A 5 5.03 -11.13 18.74
CA VAL A 5 4.41 -9.87 19.16
C VAL A 5 3.49 -10.10 20.36
N CYS A 6 3.66 -9.29 21.40
CA CYS A 6 2.73 -9.26 22.52
C CYS A 6 1.40 -8.61 22.10
N THR A 7 0.31 -9.36 22.16
CA THR A 7 -1.02 -8.87 21.74
C THR A 7 -1.62 -7.84 22.71
N VAL A 8 -1.00 -7.62 23.87
CA VAL A 8 -1.45 -6.65 24.87
C VAL A 8 -0.80 -5.28 24.66
N CYS A 9 0.52 -5.23 24.47
CA CYS A 9 1.25 -3.96 24.39
C CYS A 9 2.02 -3.73 23.08
N GLY A 10 2.01 -4.69 22.15
CA GLY A 10 2.71 -4.59 20.86
C GLY A 10 4.23 -4.81 20.93
N TYR A 11 4.80 -5.13 22.10
CA TYR A 11 6.22 -5.43 22.20
C TYR A 11 6.61 -6.62 21.30
N VAL A 12 7.69 -6.46 20.54
CA VAL A 12 8.23 -7.50 19.64
C VAL A 12 9.46 -8.13 20.27
N TYR A 13 9.46 -9.44 20.39
CA TYR A 13 10.57 -10.25 20.88
C TYR A 13 11.11 -11.13 19.76
N GLU A 14 12.42 -11.23 19.65
CA GLU A 14 13.10 -12.13 18.70
C GLU A 14 13.75 -13.28 19.44
N GLY A 15 13.39 -14.52 19.10
CA GLY A 15 13.91 -15.71 19.74
C GLY A 15 13.39 -16.99 19.10
N GLU A 16 13.77 -18.13 19.69
CA GLU A 16 13.29 -19.44 19.22
C GLU A 16 11.87 -19.77 19.68
N ALA A 17 11.45 -19.15 20.79
CA ALA A 17 10.10 -19.27 21.35
C ALA A 17 9.69 -17.97 22.03
N ALA A 18 8.39 -17.78 22.26
CA ALA A 18 7.88 -16.63 22.99
C ALA A 18 8.46 -16.60 24.43
N PRO A 19 8.78 -15.41 24.97
CA PRO A 19 9.26 -15.29 26.35
C PRO A 19 8.15 -15.68 27.35
N GLU A 20 8.51 -16.20 28.49
CA GLU A 20 7.54 -16.61 29.54
C GLU A 20 6.66 -15.44 29.98
N VAL A 21 7.24 -14.25 30.04
CA VAL A 21 6.58 -13.01 30.48
C VAL A 21 7.04 -11.86 29.62
N CYS A 22 6.12 -11.02 29.20
CA CYS A 22 6.44 -9.79 28.49
C CYS A 22 7.26 -8.83 29.36
N PRO A 23 8.45 -8.38 28.94
CA PRO A 23 9.28 -7.49 29.75
C PRO A 23 8.62 -6.11 29.96
N VAL A 24 7.71 -5.72 29.07
CA VAL A 24 7.06 -4.40 29.10
C VAL A 24 5.79 -4.43 29.95
N CYS A 25 4.80 -5.27 29.60
CA CYS A 25 3.49 -5.24 30.24
C CYS A 25 3.22 -6.43 31.21
N LYS A 26 4.19 -7.32 31.38
CA LYS A 26 4.10 -8.50 32.25
C LYS A 26 3.03 -9.53 31.84
N ALA A 27 2.50 -9.43 30.63
CA ALA A 27 1.60 -10.42 30.08
C ALA A 27 2.29 -11.79 29.93
N PRO A 28 1.59 -12.91 30.17
CA PRO A 28 2.16 -14.25 30.04
C PRO A 28 2.46 -14.62 28.57
N ALA A 29 3.27 -15.66 28.37
CA ALA A 29 3.64 -16.19 27.06
C ALA A 29 2.43 -16.44 26.13
N SER A 30 1.29 -16.86 26.71
CA SER A 30 0.04 -17.10 25.96
C SER A 30 -0.52 -15.86 25.23
N LYS A 31 -0.03 -14.68 25.56
CA LYS A 31 -0.38 -13.41 24.88
C LYS A 31 0.57 -13.04 23.76
N PHE A 32 1.56 -13.86 23.46
CA PHE A 32 2.41 -13.67 22.30
C PHE A 32 1.89 -14.44 21.09
N LYS A 33 1.96 -13.81 19.94
CA LYS A 33 1.75 -14.42 18.62
C LYS A 33 3.03 -14.41 17.83
N GLU A 34 3.35 -15.51 17.18
CA GLU A 34 4.41 -15.51 16.16
C GLU A 34 4.01 -14.60 15.02
N MET A 35 4.92 -13.70 14.63
CA MET A 35 4.73 -12.83 13.47
C MET A 35 5.09 -13.61 12.22
N ASP A 36 4.17 -13.66 11.28
CA ASP A 36 4.51 -14.06 9.92
C ASP A 36 5.43 -12.97 9.33
N THR A 37 6.69 -13.30 9.13
CA THR A 37 7.68 -12.41 8.55
C THR A 37 7.76 -12.54 7.03
N THR A 38 6.95 -13.42 6.42
CA THR A 38 6.82 -13.46 4.98
C THR A 38 6.12 -12.19 4.50
N MET A 39 6.72 -11.51 3.53
CA MET A 39 6.03 -10.40 2.87
C MET A 39 4.80 -10.94 2.15
N ALA A 40 3.63 -10.57 2.67
CA ALA A 40 2.37 -10.81 2.00
C ALA A 40 1.80 -9.47 1.51
N TRP A 41 1.42 -9.41 0.26
CA TRP A 41 0.67 -8.28 -0.28
C TRP A 41 -0.75 -8.31 0.28
N ALA A 42 -1.35 -7.15 0.50
CA ALA A 42 -2.75 -7.04 0.88
C ALA A 42 -3.69 -7.60 -0.20
N ALA A 43 -3.25 -7.57 -1.45
CA ALA A 43 -3.89 -8.20 -2.59
C ALA A 43 -2.83 -8.63 -3.60
N GLU A 44 -3.14 -9.64 -4.42
CA GLU A 44 -2.28 -10.06 -5.51
C GLU A 44 -2.15 -8.95 -6.57
N HIS A 45 -0.95 -8.79 -7.13
CA HIS A 45 -0.67 -7.88 -8.23
C HIS A 45 -0.82 -8.59 -9.59
N GLU A 46 -2.03 -9.04 -9.88
CA GLU A 46 -2.36 -9.69 -11.14
C GLU A 46 -2.99 -8.68 -12.11
N VAL A 47 -2.49 -8.69 -13.35
CA VAL A 47 -3.00 -7.80 -14.39
C VAL A 47 -4.21 -8.42 -15.09
N GLY A 48 -5.30 -7.64 -15.20
CA GLY A 48 -6.48 -8.02 -15.96
C GLY A 48 -7.53 -8.81 -15.18
N ILE A 49 -7.48 -8.84 -13.84
CA ILE A 49 -8.50 -9.53 -13.01
C ILE A 49 -9.91 -9.05 -13.36
N ALA A 50 -10.10 -7.77 -13.64
CA ALA A 50 -11.39 -7.19 -13.99
C ALA A 50 -11.67 -7.12 -15.50
N SER A 51 -10.89 -7.82 -16.33
CA SER A 51 -11.06 -7.77 -17.79
C SER A 51 -12.41 -8.31 -18.27
N ASP A 52 -13.01 -9.23 -17.52
CA ASP A 52 -14.27 -9.90 -17.88
C ASP A 52 -15.51 -9.32 -17.15
N VAL A 53 -15.35 -8.25 -16.36
CA VAL A 53 -16.50 -7.61 -15.70
C VAL A 53 -17.33 -6.81 -16.71
N PRO A 54 -18.62 -6.53 -16.41
CA PRO A 54 -19.49 -5.71 -17.27
C PRO A 54 -18.88 -4.34 -17.60
N GLU A 55 -19.23 -3.80 -18.78
CA GLU A 55 -18.64 -2.56 -19.29
C GLU A 55 -18.93 -1.32 -18.42
N ASP A 56 -20.07 -1.28 -17.74
CA ASP A 56 -20.39 -0.22 -16.78
C ASP A 56 -19.40 -0.21 -15.59
N ILE A 57 -19.04 -1.38 -15.09
CA ILE A 57 -18.03 -1.50 -14.03
C ILE A 57 -16.64 -1.10 -14.54
N LYS A 58 -16.28 -1.48 -15.77
CA LYS A 58 -15.00 -1.03 -16.38
C LYS A 58 -14.96 0.48 -16.54
N ALA A 59 -16.07 1.10 -16.93
CA ALA A 59 -16.16 2.56 -17.05
C ALA A 59 -15.92 3.24 -15.69
N ASP A 60 -16.48 2.70 -14.61
CA ASP A 60 -16.24 3.20 -13.26
C ASP A 60 -14.78 3.02 -12.81
N LEU A 61 -14.18 1.88 -13.13
CA LEU A 61 -12.75 1.64 -12.83
C LEU A 61 -11.84 2.60 -13.60
N ARG A 62 -12.14 2.90 -14.87
CA ARG A 62 -11.39 3.89 -15.67
C ARG A 62 -11.53 5.31 -15.09
N ALA A 63 -12.73 5.69 -14.67
CA ALA A 63 -12.98 6.97 -14.04
C ALA A 63 -12.21 7.12 -12.73
N ASN A 64 -12.17 6.09 -11.90
CA ASN A 64 -11.35 6.06 -10.69
C ASN A 64 -9.85 6.15 -11.01
N PHE A 65 -9.36 5.40 -11.98
CA PHE A 65 -7.96 5.50 -12.44
C PHE A 65 -7.58 6.92 -12.84
N GLU A 66 -8.40 7.59 -13.64
CA GLU A 66 -8.18 8.98 -14.08
C GLU A 66 -8.22 9.95 -12.90
N GLY A 67 -9.15 9.77 -11.97
CA GLY A 67 -9.27 10.58 -10.76
C GLY A 67 -8.02 10.49 -9.89
N GLU A 68 -7.56 9.30 -9.59
CA GLU A 68 -6.36 9.05 -8.78
C GLU A 68 -5.10 9.65 -9.45
N CYS A 69 -4.95 9.49 -10.76
CA CYS A 69 -3.86 10.12 -11.51
C CYS A 69 -3.87 11.65 -11.41
N SER A 70 -5.05 12.27 -11.44
CA SER A 70 -5.22 13.71 -11.28
C SER A 70 -4.85 14.17 -9.87
N GLU A 71 -5.24 13.42 -8.85
CA GLU A 71 -4.96 13.70 -7.45
C GLU A 71 -3.47 13.63 -7.12
N VAL A 72 -2.71 12.73 -7.75
CA VAL A 72 -1.24 12.69 -7.63
C VAL A 72 -0.63 14.05 -7.99
N GLY A 73 -1.00 14.60 -9.14
CA GLY A 73 -0.49 15.90 -9.60
C GLY A 73 -0.92 17.06 -8.70
N MET A 74 -2.18 17.07 -8.28
CA MET A 74 -2.72 18.08 -7.36
C MET A 74 -1.97 18.07 -6.02
N TYR A 75 -1.81 16.93 -5.39
CA TYR A 75 -1.19 16.82 -4.07
C TYR A 75 0.30 17.16 -4.10
N LEU A 76 1.02 16.78 -5.17
CA LEU A 76 2.41 17.22 -5.35
C LEU A 76 2.53 18.74 -5.53
N ALA A 77 1.61 19.36 -6.26
CA ALA A 77 1.57 20.81 -6.40
C ALA A 77 1.30 21.50 -5.04
N MET A 78 0.36 20.97 -4.26
CA MET A 78 0.06 21.46 -2.92
C MET A 78 1.26 21.31 -1.98
N ALA A 79 1.99 20.18 -2.06
CA ALA A 79 3.22 19.97 -1.32
C ALA A 79 4.28 21.04 -1.61
N ARG A 80 4.47 21.37 -2.90
CA ARG A 80 5.43 22.40 -3.32
C ARG A 80 5.06 23.79 -2.81
N VAL A 81 3.78 24.14 -2.76
CA VAL A 81 3.31 25.39 -2.16
C VAL A 81 3.63 25.41 -0.68
N ALA A 82 3.29 24.36 0.06
CA ALA A 82 3.56 24.27 1.49
C ALA A 82 5.05 24.40 1.82
N HIS A 83 5.93 23.76 1.06
CA HIS A 83 7.38 23.89 1.23
C HIS A 83 7.88 25.32 0.97
N ARG A 84 7.38 26.00 -0.09
CA ARG A 84 7.74 27.40 -0.36
C ARG A 84 7.28 28.35 0.73
N GLU A 85 6.16 28.07 1.37
CA GLU A 85 5.61 28.88 2.46
C GLU A 85 6.24 28.58 3.82
N GLY A 86 7.13 27.58 3.90
CA GLY A 86 7.83 27.21 5.12
C GLY A 86 7.07 26.26 6.04
N TYR A 87 6.16 25.46 5.49
CA TYR A 87 5.41 24.43 6.21
C TYR A 87 5.83 23.02 5.79
N PRO A 88 7.03 22.56 6.15
CA PRO A 88 7.57 21.28 5.67
C PRO A 88 6.73 20.07 6.11
N GLU A 89 6.12 20.10 7.28
CA GLU A 89 5.27 18.99 7.75
C GLU A 89 4.03 18.83 6.87
N ILE A 90 3.43 19.94 6.44
CA ILE A 90 2.29 19.94 5.52
C ILE A 90 2.73 19.46 4.13
N GLY A 91 3.90 19.93 3.68
CA GLY A 91 4.48 19.49 2.41
C GLY A 91 4.72 17.98 2.38
N LEU A 92 5.33 17.42 3.43
CA LEU A 92 5.56 15.97 3.55
C LEU A 92 4.25 15.17 3.61
N TYR A 93 3.23 15.68 4.28
CA TYR A 93 1.90 15.07 4.28
C TYR A 93 1.33 14.93 2.87
N TRP A 94 1.36 15.99 2.07
CA TRP A 94 0.85 15.96 0.70
C TRP A 94 1.70 15.10 -0.24
N GLU A 95 3.02 15.06 -0.07
CA GLU A 95 3.88 14.13 -0.83
C GLU A 95 3.51 12.68 -0.55
N LYS A 96 3.29 12.35 0.72
CA LYS A 96 2.85 11.01 1.13
C LYS A 96 1.47 10.66 0.55
N ALA A 97 0.51 11.57 0.65
CA ALA A 97 -0.81 11.40 0.07
C ALA A 97 -0.73 11.17 -1.45
N ALA A 98 0.08 11.96 -2.17
CA ALA A 98 0.29 11.78 -3.61
C ALA A 98 0.83 10.38 -3.95
N TYR A 99 1.73 9.83 -3.15
CA TYR A 99 2.23 8.47 -3.34
C TYR A 99 1.13 7.42 -3.10
N GLU A 100 0.29 7.61 -2.09
CA GLU A 100 -0.85 6.74 -1.81
C GLU A 100 -1.84 6.72 -2.99
N GLU A 101 -2.15 7.89 -3.58
CA GLU A 101 -3.00 7.97 -4.78
C GLU A 101 -2.35 7.31 -6.00
N ALA A 102 -1.03 7.39 -6.13
CA ALA A 102 -0.31 6.68 -7.18
C ALA A 102 -0.45 5.16 -7.05
N GLU A 103 -0.41 4.62 -5.84
CA GLU A 103 -0.66 3.19 -5.57
C GLU A 103 -2.10 2.79 -5.89
N HIS A 104 -3.09 3.64 -5.58
CA HIS A 104 -4.48 3.42 -5.95
C HIS A 104 -4.64 3.38 -7.47
N ALA A 105 -4.07 4.35 -8.18
CA ALA A 105 -4.09 4.40 -9.64
C ALA A 105 -3.44 3.15 -10.27
N ALA A 106 -2.30 2.72 -9.74
CA ALA A 106 -1.63 1.51 -10.18
C ALA A 106 -2.53 0.28 -10.02
N LYS A 107 -3.28 0.19 -8.92
CA LYS A 107 -4.19 -0.93 -8.69
C LYS A 107 -5.36 -0.93 -9.67
N PHE A 108 -5.95 0.21 -9.99
CA PHE A 108 -6.99 0.30 -11.02
C PHE A 108 -6.45 -0.06 -12.40
N ALA A 109 -5.23 0.36 -12.74
CA ALA A 109 -4.57 -0.02 -13.98
C ALA A 109 -4.34 -1.54 -14.09
N GLU A 110 -3.90 -2.18 -13.00
CA GLU A 110 -3.73 -3.63 -12.91
C GLU A 110 -5.08 -4.36 -13.10
N LEU A 111 -6.12 -3.93 -12.40
CA LEU A 111 -7.45 -4.55 -12.50
C LEU A 111 -7.98 -4.53 -13.93
N LEU A 112 -7.86 -3.41 -14.62
CA LEU A 112 -8.33 -3.23 -16.00
C LEU A 112 -7.47 -3.98 -17.02
N GLY A 113 -6.15 -3.98 -16.87
CA GLY A 113 -5.22 -4.56 -17.84
C GLY A 113 -5.21 -3.86 -19.20
N GLU A 114 -5.60 -2.57 -19.25
CA GLU A 114 -5.68 -1.76 -20.48
C GLU A 114 -4.41 -0.98 -20.76
N VAL A 115 -3.82 -0.37 -19.72
CA VAL A 115 -2.59 0.45 -19.82
C VAL A 115 -1.34 -0.31 -19.44
N VAL A 116 -1.47 -1.47 -18.85
CA VAL A 116 -0.39 -2.35 -18.44
C VAL A 116 -0.75 -3.79 -18.80
N THR A 117 0.23 -4.59 -19.16
CA THR A 117 0.07 -6.01 -19.42
C THR A 117 0.94 -6.83 -18.48
N ASP A 118 0.75 -8.13 -18.46
CA ASP A 118 1.55 -9.11 -17.72
C ASP A 118 3.01 -9.26 -18.22
N SER A 119 3.40 -8.47 -19.21
CA SER A 119 4.71 -8.52 -19.85
C SER A 119 5.27 -7.13 -20.11
N THR A 120 6.45 -6.85 -19.57
CA THR A 120 7.18 -5.60 -19.83
C THR A 120 7.37 -5.34 -21.34
N ARG A 121 7.63 -6.37 -22.12
CA ARG A 121 7.81 -6.24 -23.59
C ARG A 121 6.52 -5.85 -24.31
N LYS A 122 5.37 -6.33 -23.83
CA LYS A 122 4.07 -5.98 -24.41
C LYS A 122 3.67 -4.57 -23.98
N THR A 123 3.81 -4.26 -22.71
CA THR A 123 3.47 -2.93 -22.17
C THR A 123 4.27 -1.83 -22.85
N TRP A 124 5.56 -2.01 -23.08
CA TRP A 124 6.42 -1.03 -23.75
C TRP A 124 5.93 -0.64 -25.16
N LYS A 125 5.23 -1.54 -25.83
CA LYS A 125 4.69 -1.27 -27.19
C LYS A 125 3.38 -0.50 -27.19
N CYS A 126 2.76 -0.32 -26.03
CA CYS A 126 1.49 0.41 -25.86
C CYS A 126 1.71 1.89 -25.55
N VAL A 127 2.95 2.31 -25.29
CA VAL A 127 3.38 3.69 -25.05
C VAL A 127 4.09 4.23 -26.30
#